data_d74b0bcab1ad71c261256bdc0047fea4
#
_entry.id   d74b0bcab1ad71c261256bdc0047fea4
#
_cell.length_a   1.000
_cell.length_b   1.000
_cell.length_c   1.000
_cell.angle_alpha   90.00
_cell.angle_beta   90.00
_cell.angle_gamma   90.00
#
_symmetry.space_group_name_H-M   'P 1'
#
loop_
_entity.id
_entity.type
_entity.pdbx_description
1 polymer ?
#
loop_
_entity_poly.entity_id
_entity_poly.type
_entity_poly.pdbx_seq_one_letter_code
_entity_poly.pdbx_strand_id
1 'polypeptide(L)'
;RDICERAGDGIRICLEFGEFTNIKNLDAALSFIESVNHPTAGILIDLMHINRAGNTLPDLDSPLFPYLQACDFYQDSSKMSGTDYITAAVDGRCCLGEGEARSEDLELICQSGKDVSLEIRSKDLRNRFPDPFARGEEIFNRCSRDRFQ
;
A
#
# COMPACT_ATOMS: atom_id res chain seq x y z
N ARG A 1 -14.59 6.82 -14.48
CA ARG A 1 -14.76 6.22 -15.80
C ARG A 1 -13.99 7.02 -16.86
N ASP A 2 -14.23 8.32 -16.98
CA ASP A 2 -13.58 9.21 -17.96
C ASP A 2 -12.03 9.10 -17.94
N ILE A 3 -11.44 8.92 -16.77
CA ILE A 3 -9.97 8.74 -16.65
C ILE A 3 -9.53 7.44 -17.30
N CYS A 4 -10.27 6.35 -17.08
CA CYS A 4 -9.98 5.05 -17.71
C CYS A 4 -10.06 5.12 -19.23
N GLU A 5 -11.12 5.76 -19.74
CA GLU A 5 -11.35 5.95 -21.18
C GLU A 5 -10.21 6.78 -21.82
N ARG A 6 -9.75 7.82 -21.12
CA ARG A 6 -8.64 8.67 -21.60
C ARG A 6 -7.28 7.99 -21.53
N ALA A 7 -7.06 7.12 -20.56
CA ALA A 7 -5.80 6.39 -20.41
C ALA A 7 -5.62 5.32 -21.49
N GLY A 8 -6.72 4.80 -22.04
CA GLY A 8 -6.71 3.76 -23.07
C GLY A 8 -6.47 2.35 -22.50
N ASP A 9 -6.55 1.36 -23.37
CA ASP A 9 -6.61 -0.06 -22.98
C ASP A 9 -5.29 -0.62 -22.38
N GLY A 10 -4.18 0.07 -22.59
CA GLY A 10 -2.86 -0.37 -22.11
C GLY A 10 -2.53 0.06 -20.68
N ILE A 11 -3.37 0.88 -20.03
CA ILE A 11 -3.09 1.45 -18.70
C ILE A 11 -4.19 1.08 -17.72
N ARG A 12 -3.80 0.50 -16.58
CA ARG A 12 -4.70 0.25 -15.45
C ARG A 12 -4.79 1.49 -14.57
N ILE A 13 -6.00 1.89 -14.25
CA ILE A 13 -6.28 3.00 -13.33
C ILE A 13 -6.72 2.40 -12.00
N CYS A 14 -5.89 2.51 -11.00
CA CYS A 14 -6.14 1.94 -9.69
C CYS A 14 -6.54 3.01 -8.68
N LEU A 15 -7.60 2.71 -7.94
CA LEU A 15 -8.02 3.48 -6.77
C LEU A 15 -7.22 3.03 -5.56
N GLU A 16 -6.54 3.93 -4.90
CA GLU A 16 -6.02 3.75 -3.56
C GLU A 16 -6.99 4.35 -2.54
N PHE A 17 -7.32 3.60 -1.50
CA PHE A 17 -8.18 4.07 -0.41
C PHE A 17 -7.36 4.33 0.86
N GLY A 18 -7.91 5.11 1.78
CA GLY A 18 -7.25 5.38 3.06
C GLY A 18 -8.18 6.13 4.01
N GLU A 19 -7.96 5.98 5.33
CA GLU A 19 -8.84 6.50 6.38
C GLU A 19 -9.05 8.01 6.32
N PHE A 20 -8.11 8.74 5.74
CA PHE A 20 -8.15 10.20 5.59
C PHE A 20 -8.80 10.67 4.28
N THR A 21 -9.31 9.72 3.47
CA THR A 21 -10.02 10.00 2.22
C THR A 21 -11.54 9.78 2.37
N ASN A 22 -12.29 10.08 1.33
CA ASN A 22 -13.73 9.76 1.30
C ASN A 22 -14.00 8.25 1.10
N ILE A 23 -13.03 7.51 0.56
CA ILE A 23 -13.09 6.05 0.39
C ILE A 23 -12.12 5.45 1.41
N LYS A 24 -12.67 5.01 2.55
CA LYS A 24 -11.89 4.76 3.76
C LYS A 24 -11.45 3.31 3.96
N ASN A 25 -12.06 2.37 3.25
CA ASN A 25 -11.85 0.95 3.43
C ASN A 25 -12.06 0.18 2.14
N LEU A 26 -11.74 -1.12 2.16
CA LEU A 26 -11.84 -2.00 1.00
C LEU A 26 -13.27 -2.12 0.47
N ASP A 27 -14.28 -2.24 1.33
CA ASP A 27 -15.68 -2.40 0.89
C ASP A 27 -16.17 -1.17 0.12
N ALA A 28 -15.82 0.02 0.60
CA ALA A 28 -16.12 1.27 -0.10
C ALA A 28 -15.37 1.36 -1.45
N ALA A 29 -14.13 0.90 -1.50
CA ALA A 29 -13.34 0.86 -2.74
C ALA A 29 -13.93 -0.12 -3.76
N LEU A 30 -14.35 -1.31 -3.32
CA LEU A 30 -15.01 -2.31 -4.16
C LEU A 30 -16.30 -1.77 -4.75
N SER A 31 -17.16 -1.20 -3.91
CA SER A 31 -18.44 -0.59 -4.35
C SER A 31 -18.22 0.56 -5.35
N PHE A 32 -17.18 1.36 -5.11
CA PHE A 32 -16.83 2.45 -6.02
C PHE A 32 -16.36 1.92 -7.38
N ILE A 33 -15.44 0.95 -7.41
CA ILE A 33 -14.92 0.38 -8.67
C ILE A 33 -16.03 -0.36 -9.43
N GLU A 34 -16.93 -1.05 -8.74
CA GLU A 34 -18.12 -1.65 -9.38
C GLU A 34 -18.98 -0.57 -10.08
N SER A 35 -19.20 0.57 -9.44
CA SER A 35 -19.93 1.70 -10.04
C SER A 35 -19.22 2.33 -11.25
N VAL A 36 -17.88 2.33 -11.26
CA VAL A 36 -17.09 2.79 -12.41
C VAL A 36 -17.32 1.90 -13.62
N ASN A 37 -17.45 0.59 -13.42
CA ASN A 37 -17.74 -0.42 -14.44
C ASN A 37 -16.88 -0.23 -15.70
N HIS A 38 -15.56 -0.30 -15.55
CA HIS A 38 -14.60 -0.17 -16.65
C HIS A 38 -13.52 -1.27 -16.54
N PRO A 39 -13.15 -1.96 -17.65
CA PRO A 39 -12.24 -3.11 -17.60
C PRO A 39 -10.81 -2.76 -17.15
N THR A 40 -10.39 -1.51 -17.30
CA THR A 40 -9.06 -1.06 -16.85
C THR A 40 -9.08 -0.47 -15.44
N ALA A 41 -10.25 -0.35 -14.80
CA ALA A 41 -10.33 0.08 -13.40
C ALA A 41 -9.89 -1.04 -12.46
N GLY A 42 -9.21 -0.68 -11.38
CA GLY A 42 -8.75 -1.60 -10.35
C GLY A 42 -8.58 -0.92 -9.00
N ILE A 43 -8.13 -1.67 -8.02
CA ILE A 43 -7.81 -1.18 -6.67
C ILE A 43 -6.34 -1.46 -6.41
N LEU A 44 -5.64 -0.45 -5.93
CA LEU A 44 -4.33 -0.60 -5.35
C LEU A 44 -4.47 -0.99 -3.89
N ILE A 45 -3.92 -2.13 -3.52
CA ILE A 45 -3.86 -2.59 -2.14
C ILE A 45 -2.56 -2.09 -1.53
N ASP A 46 -2.67 -1.15 -0.60
CA ASP A 46 -1.57 -0.75 0.29
C ASP A 46 -1.75 -1.46 1.65
N LEU A 47 -0.73 -2.19 2.08
CA LEU A 47 -0.78 -2.99 3.30
C LEU A 47 -1.11 -2.14 4.54
N MET A 48 -0.55 -0.93 4.64
CA MET A 48 -0.83 -0.05 5.77
C MET A 48 -2.30 0.37 5.79
N HIS A 49 -2.87 0.73 4.63
CA HIS A 49 -4.26 1.17 4.54
C HIS A 49 -5.24 0.03 4.82
N ILE A 50 -4.95 -1.20 4.35
CA ILE A 50 -5.74 -2.40 4.71
C ILE A 50 -5.75 -2.61 6.23
N ASN A 51 -4.57 -2.61 6.86
CA ASN A 51 -4.45 -2.87 8.29
C ASN A 51 -5.12 -1.79 9.13
N ARG A 52 -4.93 -0.52 8.80
CA ARG A 52 -5.53 0.63 9.50
C ARG A 52 -7.04 0.69 9.36
N ALA A 53 -7.58 0.30 8.20
CA ALA A 53 -9.02 0.18 8.00
C ALA A 53 -9.64 -1.01 8.75
N GLY A 54 -8.83 -1.84 9.42
CA GLY A 54 -9.29 -3.07 10.09
C GLY A 54 -9.74 -4.15 9.11
N ASN A 55 -9.40 -4.03 7.83
CA ASN A 55 -9.69 -5.04 6.84
C ASN A 55 -8.66 -6.18 6.86
N THR A 56 -9.05 -7.35 6.38
CA THR A 56 -8.15 -8.43 5.99
C THR A 56 -7.77 -8.27 4.53
N LEU A 57 -6.61 -8.82 4.14
CA LEU A 57 -6.26 -8.89 2.72
C LEU A 57 -7.33 -9.67 1.93
N PRO A 58 -7.73 -9.17 0.76
CA PRO A 58 -8.63 -9.91 -0.12
C PRO A 58 -7.89 -11.07 -0.82
N ASP A 59 -8.62 -11.82 -1.63
CA ASP A 59 -7.99 -12.76 -2.56
C ASP A 59 -7.13 -11.99 -3.58
N LEU A 60 -5.81 -12.02 -3.37
CA LEU A 60 -4.84 -11.28 -4.16
C LEU A 60 -4.72 -11.80 -5.60
N ASP A 61 -5.20 -13.00 -5.93
CA ASP A 61 -5.17 -13.52 -7.30
C ASP A 61 -6.18 -12.80 -8.21
N SER A 62 -7.14 -12.11 -7.64
CA SER A 62 -8.12 -11.34 -8.41
C SER A 62 -7.45 -10.33 -9.34
N PRO A 63 -7.90 -10.23 -10.61
CA PRO A 63 -7.42 -9.22 -11.56
C PRO A 63 -7.78 -7.79 -11.16
N LEU A 64 -8.65 -7.63 -10.16
CA LEU A 64 -9.04 -6.34 -9.61
C LEU A 64 -7.88 -5.65 -8.87
N PHE A 65 -6.92 -6.44 -8.37
CA PHE A 65 -5.74 -5.98 -7.65
C PHE A 65 -4.49 -6.19 -8.51
N PRO A 66 -4.19 -5.31 -9.50
CA PRO A 66 -3.16 -5.58 -10.50
C PRO A 66 -1.73 -5.56 -9.94
N TYR A 67 -1.48 -4.77 -8.89
CA TYR A 67 -0.24 -4.75 -8.14
C TYR A 67 -0.50 -4.28 -6.71
N LEU A 68 0.50 -4.41 -5.84
CA LEU A 68 0.38 -4.14 -4.42
C LEU A 68 1.38 -3.06 -3.99
N GLN A 69 1.06 -2.37 -2.90
CA GLN A 69 2.02 -1.55 -2.17
C GLN A 69 2.25 -2.14 -0.79
N ALA A 70 3.50 -2.15 -0.37
CA ALA A 70 3.88 -2.67 0.93
C ALA A 70 4.86 -1.74 1.65
N CYS A 71 4.64 -1.61 2.92
CA CYS A 71 5.55 -1.10 3.93
C CYS A 71 5.20 -1.74 5.26
N ASP A 72 6.06 -1.58 6.25
CA ASP A 72 5.66 -1.76 7.63
C ASP A 72 5.45 -0.39 8.30
N PHE A 73 4.83 -0.36 9.47
CA PHE A 73 4.43 0.85 10.14
C PHE A 73 4.20 0.60 11.64
N TYR A 74 4.29 1.66 12.44
CA TYR A 74 3.93 1.60 13.86
C TYR A 74 2.46 1.98 14.04
N GLN A 75 1.73 1.17 14.80
CA GLN A 75 0.26 1.19 14.86
C GLN A 75 -0.32 1.94 16.06
N ASP A 76 0.31 2.96 16.58
CA ASP A 76 -0.36 3.76 17.63
C ASP A 76 -1.47 4.68 17.03
N SER A 77 -2.37 4.05 16.26
CA SER A 77 -3.50 4.71 15.61
C SER A 77 -4.60 5.11 16.62
N SER A 78 -4.64 4.52 17.80
CA SER A 78 -5.69 4.78 18.81
C SER A 78 -5.69 6.20 19.37
N LYS A 79 -4.63 6.96 19.13
CA LYS A 79 -4.44 8.34 19.60
C LYS A 79 -4.23 9.35 18.47
N MET A 80 -4.28 8.92 17.22
CA MET A 80 -4.06 9.79 16.06
C MET A 80 -5.35 10.54 15.72
N SER A 81 -5.22 11.82 15.37
CA SER A 81 -6.30 12.65 14.83
C SER A 81 -5.90 13.20 13.46
N GLY A 82 -6.84 13.42 12.57
CA GLY A 82 -6.72 14.04 11.25
C GLY A 82 -5.32 14.22 10.67
N THR A 83 -4.60 15.24 11.11
CA THR A 83 -3.23 15.56 10.62
C THR A 83 -2.20 14.49 10.99
N ASP A 84 -2.39 13.79 12.12
CA ASP A 84 -1.44 12.78 12.59
C ASP A 84 -1.51 11.53 11.71
N TYR A 85 -2.71 11.16 11.24
CA TYR A 85 -2.89 10.08 10.26
C TYR A 85 -2.14 10.35 8.95
N ILE A 86 -2.26 11.57 8.43
CA ILE A 86 -1.57 11.96 7.20
C ILE A 86 -0.05 11.92 7.41
N THR A 87 0.44 12.47 8.52
CA THR A 87 1.87 12.44 8.85
C THR A 87 2.40 11.02 8.99
N ALA A 88 1.67 10.15 9.67
CA ALA A 88 2.03 8.75 9.83
C ALA A 88 1.97 7.98 8.49
N ALA A 89 0.98 8.27 7.65
CA ALA A 89 0.86 7.66 6.33
C ALA A 89 1.99 8.09 5.39
N VAL A 90 2.48 9.33 5.54
CA VAL A 90 3.51 9.91 4.70
C VAL A 90 4.92 9.62 5.21
N ASP A 91 5.19 9.79 6.51
CA ASP A 91 6.54 9.78 7.08
C ASP A 91 6.79 8.69 8.13
N GLY A 92 5.75 7.96 8.52
CA GLY A 92 5.80 6.92 9.56
C GLY A 92 5.94 5.50 9.03
N ARG A 93 6.30 5.32 7.77
CA ARG A 93 6.52 4.01 7.16
C ARG A 93 7.92 3.50 7.45
N CYS A 94 8.08 2.18 7.62
CA CYS A 94 9.37 1.52 7.82
C CYS A 94 9.50 0.29 6.91
N CYS A 95 10.68 -0.35 6.92
CA CYS A 95 10.91 -1.53 6.12
C CYS A 95 10.11 -2.73 6.65
N LEU A 96 9.83 -3.68 5.76
CA LEU A 96 9.06 -4.88 6.09
C LEU A 96 9.71 -5.64 7.25
N GLY A 97 8.91 -6.00 8.26
CA GLY A 97 9.35 -6.68 9.47
C GLY A 97 9.98 -5.77 10.54
N GLU A 98 9.94 -4.44 10.37
CA GLU A 98 10.46 -3.49 11.35
C GLU A 98 9.34 -2.82 12.19
N GLY A 99 8.09 -3.04 11.86
CA GLY A 99 6.92 -2.41 12.49
C GLY A 99 5.94 -3.41 13.10
N GLU A 100 4.67 -3.08 13.02
CA GLU A 100 3.55 -3.79 13.67
C GLU A 100 2.51 -4.31 12.66
N ALA A 101 2.85 -4.38 11.36
CA ALA A 101 2.01 -5.03 10.37
C ALA A 101 1.83 -6.52 10.73
N ARG A 102 0.65 -7.07 10.46
CA ARG A 102 0.39 -8.49 10.69
C ARG A 102 1.36 -9.35 9.87
N SER A 103 2.06 -10.27 10.54
CA SER A 103 3.03 -11.15 9.88
C SER A 103 2.41 -11.97 8.75
N GLU A 104 1.17 -12.43 8.96
CA GLU A 104 0.42 -13.19 7.96
C GLU A 104 0.18 -12.39 6.68
N ASP A 105 -0.09 -11.09 6.80
CA ASP A 105 -0.30 -10.22 5.65
C ASP A 105 1.01 -9.98 4.89
N LEU A 106 2.13 -9.81 5.60
CA LEU A 106 3.45 -9.69 4.98
C LEU A 106 3.81 -10.94 4.18
N GLU A 107 3.57 -12.12 4.75
CA GLU A 107 3.79 -13.39 4.09
C GLU A 107 2.92 -13.54 2.83
N LEU A 108 1.62 -13.23 2.93
CA LEU A 108 0.69 -13.30 1.80
C LEU A 108 1.12 -12.38 0.66
N ILE A 109 1.55 -11.16 0.96
CA ILE A 109 2.06 -10.22 -0.05
C ILE A 109 3.33 -10.76 -0.70
N CYS A 110 4.29 -11.25 0.08
CA CYS A 110 5.53 -11.82 -0.46
C CYS A 110 5.30 -13.05 -1.33
N GLN A 111 4.30 -13.86 -1.01
CA GLN A 111 3.94 -15.10 -1.72
C GLN A 111 2.98 -14.87 -2.90
N SER A 112 2.38 -13.70 -3.03
CA SER A 112 1.33 -13.43 -4.03
C SER A 112 1.78 -13.56 -5.49
N GLY A 113 3.08 -13.54 -5.75
CA GLY A 113 3.62 -13.53 -7.13
C GLY A 113 3.36 -12.23 -7.89
N LYS A 114 2.68 -11.26 -7.30
CA LYS A 114 2.41 -9.95 -7.91
C LYS A 114 3.60 -9.00 -7.78
N ASP A 115 3.62 -7.99 -8.63
CA ASP A 115 4.52 -6.85 -8.47
C ASP A 115 4.18 -6.09 -7.20
N VAL A 116 5.18 -5.83 -6.37
CA VAL A 116 5.04 -5.11 -5.11
C VAL A 116 5.90 -3.85 -5.16
N SER A 117 5.26 -2.71 -5.01
CA SER A 117 5.94 -1.42 -4.82
C SER A 117 6.23 -1.21 -3.33
N LEU A 118 7.47 -0.94 -2.98
CA LEU A 118 7.85 -0.60 -1.61
C LEU A 118 7.61 0.89 -1.38
N GLU A 119 6.50 1.24 -0.75
CA GLU A 119 6.21 2.62 -0.39
C GLU A 119 6.71 2.94 1.01
N ILE A 120 8.04 3.08 1.14
CA ILE A 120 8.71 3.33 2.42
C ILE A 120 9.18 4.77 2.49
N ARG A 121 8.25 5.67 2.80
CA ARG A 121 8.57 7.04 3.09
C ARG A 121 8.81 7.21 4.59
N SER A 122 10.08 7.24 4.97
CA SER A 122 10.54 7.32 6.35
C SER A 122 11.38 8.56 6.57
N LYS A 123 11.05 9.35 7.57
CA LYS A 123 11.86 10.52 7.97
C LYS A 123 13.24 10.09 8.48
N ASP A 124 13.31 8.99 9.21
CA ASP A 124 14.57 8.43 9.71
C ASP A 124 15.49 8.01 8.56
N LEU A 125 14.97 7.23 7.60
CA LEU A 125 15.75 6.81 6.45
C LEU A 125 16.22 8.00 5.58
N ARG A 126 15.39 9.03 5.42
CA ARG A 126 15.80 10.24 4.71
C ARG A 126 16.94 10.99 5.40
N ASN A 127 16.93 11.01 6.72
CA ASN A 127 17.99 11.66 7.51
C ASN A 127 19.30 10.86 7.46
N ARG A 128 19.22 9.52 7.52
CA ARG A 128 20.39 8.64 7.51
C ARG A 128 20.98 8.46 6.11
N PHE A 129 20.13 8.44 5.11
CA PHE A 129 20.48 8.28 3.70
C PHE A 129 19.89 9.44 2.87
N PRO A 130 20.51 10.62 2.89
CA PRO A 130 20.01 11.79 2.15
C PRO A 130 20.04 11.60 0.64
N ASP A 131 21.01 10.84 0.10
CA ASP A 131 21.02 10.46 -1.30
C ASP A 131 19.89 9.48 -1.61
N PRO A 132 18.99 9.79 -2.60
CA PRO A 132 17.84 8.94 -2.91
C PRO A 132 18.23 7.56 -3.48
N PHE A 133 19.35 7.45 -4.19
CA PHE A 133 19.81 6.16 -4.73
C PHE A 133 20.32 5.25 -3.62
N ALA A 134 21.18 5.75 -2.73
CA ALA A 134 21.67 5.01 -1.57
C ALA A 134 20.50 4.60 -0.64
N ARG A 135 19.51 5.47 -0.48
CA ARG A 135 18.31 5.15 0.29
C ARG A 135 17.46 4.07 -0.37
N GLY A 136 17.28 4.12 -1.68
CA GLY A 136 16.56 3.08 -2.44
C GLY A 136 17.25 1.73 -2.33
N GLU A 137 18.56 1.69 -2.44
CA GLU A 137 19.37 0.48 -2.28
C GLU A 137 19.25 -0.10 -0.86
N GLU A 138 19.33 0.74 0.17
CA GLU A 138 19.16 0.33 1.56
C GLU A 138 17.75 -0.26 1.81
N ILE A 139 16.69 0.38 1.30
CA ILE A 139 15.32 -0.12 1.40
C ILE A 139 15.21 -1.48 0.71
N PHE A 140 15.71 -1.59 -0.53
CA PHE A 140 15.66 -2.84 -1.28
C PHE A 140 16.36 -3.97 -0.54
N ASN A 141 17.56 -3.73 -0.01
CA ASN A 141 18.33 -4.71 0.74
C ASN A 141 17.62 -5.17 2.03
N ARG A 142 16.91 -4.26 2.71
CA ARG A 142 16.15 -4.60 3.92
C ARG A 142 14.86 -5.36 3.63
N CYS A 143 14.21 -5.05 2.51
CA CYS A 143 12.89 -5.59 2.16
C CYS A 143 12.97 -6.72 1.12
N SER A 144 14.19 -7.21 0.78
CA SER A 144 14.32 -8.29 -0.20
C SER A 144 13.58 -9.54 0.25
N ARG A 145 12.91 -10.22 -0.70
CA ARG A 145 12.07 -11.41 -0.44
C ARG A 145 12.83 -12.54 0.25
N ASP A 146 14.15 -12.61 0.10
CA ASP A 146 15.00 -13.63 0.71
C ASP A 146 15.03 -13.61 2.25
N ARG A 147 14.52 -12.51 2.85
CA ARG A 147 14.39 -12.39 4.31
C ARG A 147 13.10 -12.96 4.88
N PHE A 148 12.11 -13.26 4.02
CA PHE A 148 10.77 -13.73 4.40
C PHE A 148 10.52 -15.18 3.92
N GLN A 149 11.61 -15.91 3.59
CA GLN A 149 11.59 -17.35 3.26
C GLN A 149 11.90 -18.22 4.47
#